data_ad6bf3be0b38c3149373a147083dcd61
#
_entry.id   ad6bf3be0b38c3149373a147083dcd61
#
_cell.length_a   1.000
_cell.length_b   1.000
_cell.length_c   1.000
_cell.angle_alpha   90.00
_cell.angle_beta   90.00
_cell.angle_gamma   90.00
#
_symmetry.space_group_name_H-M   'P 1'
#
loop_
_entity.id
_entity.type
_entity.pdbx_description
1 polymer ?
#
loop_
_entity_poly.entity_id
_entity_poly.type
_entity_poly.pdbx_seq_one_letter_code
_entity_poly.pdbx_strand_id
1 'polypeptide(L)'
;GKGYEVMKDWTANAEAVDPSTIDWKAVKEGQLQVRVRQKPSGENSMGDMKFPFDNPEGIFLHDTPMKQYFNLAVRAKSNGCVRLEDARRFARWLLRQEPVTPGDGAEQFQQLPQGVPIYTTYLTAQVTNGELAFVKDIYGWDPAAPAATQVAVGR
;
A
#
# COMPACT_ATOMS: atom_id res chain seq x y z
N GLY A 1 -18.22 -9.85 -10.65
CA GLY A 1 -17.70 -9.60 -9.31
C GLY A 1 -16.22 -9.26 -9.38
N LYS A 2 -15.64 -8.67 -8.35
CA LYS A 2 -14.24 -8.20 -8.30
C LYS A 2 -13.19 -9.32 -8.15
N GLY A 3 -13.53 -10.59 -8.49
CA GLY A 3 -12.59 -11.72 -8.47
C GLY A 3 -12.13 -12.15 -7.07
N TYR A 4 -12.93 -11.93 -6.03
CA TYR A 4 -12.64 -12.42 -4.69
C TYR A 4 -13.03 -13.88 -4.52
N GLU A 5 -12.19 -14.64 -3.81
CA GLU A 5 -12.41 -16.01 -3.37
C GLU A 5 -12.26 -16.11 -1.86
N VAL A 6 -13.07 -16.98 -1.24
CA VAL A 6 -12.90 -17.35 0.17
C VAL A 6 -12.04 -18.58 0.24
N MET A 7 -11.02 -18.55 1.08
CA MET A 7 -10.07 -19.65 1.24
C MET A 7 -10.36 -20.44 2.50
N LYS A 8 -10.17 -21.76 2.42
CA LYS A 8 -10.44 -22.71 3.51
C LYS A 8 -9.60 -22.44 4.75
N ASP A 9 -8.35 -22.01 4.55
CA ASP A 9 -7.39 -21.79 5.62
C ASP A 9 -6.35 -20.71 5.22
N TRP A 10 -5.33 -20.54 6.03
CA TRP A 10 -4.29 -19.50 5.86
C TRP A 10 -3.03 -20.03 5.16
N THR A 11 -3.03 -21.26 4.67
CA THR A 11 -1.87 -21.82 3.96
C THR A 11 -1.72 -21.23 2.54
N ALA A 12 -0.53 -21.32 1.99
CA ALA A 12 -0.26 -20.82 0.62
C ALA A 12 -1.07 -21.57 -0.44
N ASN A 13 -1.32 -22.86 -0.21
CA ASN A 13 -2.04 -23.76 -1.12
C ASN A 13 -3.50 -24.00 -0.71
N ALA A 14 -4.08 -23.10 0.10
CA ALA A 14 -5.46 -23.22 0.54
C ALA A 14 -6.42 -23.36 -0.65
N GLU A 15 -7.37 -24.27 -0.52
CA GLU A 15 -8.46 -24.43 -1.49
C GLU A 15 -9.49 -23.31 -1.33
N ALA A 16 -10.10 -22.91 -2.44
CA ALA A 16 -11.24 -22.01 -2.41
C ALA A 16 -12.48 -22.75 -1.94
N VAL A 17 -13.29 -22.12 -1.11
CA VAL A 17 -14.58 -22.65 -0.63
C VAL A 17 -15.72 -21.84 -1.23
N ASP A 18 -16.89 -22.48 -1.36
CA ASP A 18 -18.09 -21.82 -1.84
C ASP A 18 -18.51 -20.73 -0.81
N PRO A 19 -18.56 -19.44 -1.21
CA PRO A 19 -18.99 -18.37 -0.31
C PRO A 19 -20.39 -18.56 0.25
N SER A 20 -21.27 -19.34 -0.39
CA SER A 20 -22.62 -19.62 0.09
C SER A 20 -22.65 -20.50 1.34
N THR A 21 -21.57 -21.25 1.61
CA THR A 21 -21.43 -22.12 2.78
C THR A 21 -20.93 -21.40 4.03
N ILE A 22 -20.58 -20.11 3.90
CA ILE A 22 -20.01 -19.30 4.97
C ILE A 22 -21.12 -18.61 5.77
N ASP A 23 -21.06 -18.71 7.09
CA ASP A 23 -21.90 -17.91 7.96
C ASP A 23 -21.37 -16.46 8.03
N TRP A 24 -21.82 -15.65 7.09
CA TRP A 24 -21.41 -14.24 7.01
C TRP A 24 -21.89 -13.41 8.20
N LYS A 25 -22.91 -13.86 8.94
CA LYS A 25 -23.32 -13.19 10.17
C LYS A 25 -22.28 -13.40 11.26
N ALA A 26 -21.83 -14.64 11.46
CA ALA A 26 -20.76 -14.95 12.39
C ALA A 26 -19.45 -14.22 12.03
N VAL A 27 -19.12 -14.08 10.72
CA VAL A 27 -17.97 -13.28 10.27
C VAL A 27 -18.12 -11.82 10.67
N LYS A 28 -19.29 -11.22 10.43
CA LYS A 28 -19.58 -9.82 10.80
C LYS A 28 -19.49 -9.57 12.30
N GLU A 29 -19.89 -10.55 13.10
CA GLU A 29 -19.86 -10.50 14.57
C GLU A 29 -18.48 -10.83 15.15
N GLY A 30 -17.48 -11.12 14.29
CA GLY A 30 -16.12 -11.46 14.70
C GLY A 30 -15.96 -12.87 15.30
N GLN A 31 -17.00 -13.71 15.23
CA GLN A 31 -17.01 -15.08 15.75
C GLN A 31 -16.35 -16.07 14.79
N LEU A 32 -16.35 -15.75 13.48
CA LEU A 32 -15.71 -16.55 12.43
C LEU A 32 -14.75 -15.68 11.64
N GLN A 33 -13.50 -16.13 11.51
CA GLN A 33 -12.51 -15.51 10.65
C GLN A 33 -12.44 -16.25 9.31
N VAL A 34 -12.48 -15.52 8.22
CA VAL A 34 -12.32 -16.06 6.88
C VAL A 34 -11.14 -15.38 6.19
N ARG A 35 -10.38 -16.14 5.43
CA ARG A 35 -9.36 -15.61 4.54
C ARG A 35 -9.99 -15.32 3.18
N VAL A 36 -9.78 -14.11 2.68
CA VAL A 36 -10.23 -13.72 1.35
C VAL A 36 -9.02 -13.41 0.49
N ARG A 37 -9.01 -13.94 -0.73
CA ARG A 37 -8.00 -13.67 -1.75
C ARG A 37 -8.66 -13.00 -2.95
N GLN A 38 -8.03 -12.01 -3.52
CA GLN A 38 -8.41 -11.46 -4.83
C GLN A 38 -7.54 -12.08 -5.91
N LYS A 39 -8.17 -12.61 -6.95
CA LYS A 39 -7.46 -13.19 -8.10
C LYS A 39 -6.62 -12.14 -8.84
N PRO A 40 -5.51 -12.55 -9.48
CA PRO A 40 -4.82 -11.71 -10.44
C PRO A 40 -5.79 -11.23 -11.53
N SER A 41 -5.89 -9.95 -11.72
CA SER A 41 -6.71 -9.31 -12.75
C SER A 41 -6.41 -7.83 -12.81
N GLY A 42 -6.80 -7.14 -13.88
CA GLY A 42 -6.68 -5.69 -13.98
C GLY A 42 -7.47 -4.90 -12.93
N GLU A 43 -8.38 -5.57 -12.18
CA GLU A 43 -9.14 -4.98 -11.06
C GLU A 43 -8.56 -5.33 -9.69
N ASN A 44 -7.47 -6.12 -9.63
CA ASN A 44 -6.83 -6.45 -8.36
C ASN A 44 -6.35 -5.17 -7.67
N SER A 45 -6.79 -4.98 -6.43
CA SER A 45 -6.48 -3.77 -5.64
C SER A 45 -4.97 -3.55 -5.45
N MET A 46 -4.18 -4.64 -5.54
CA MET A 46 -2.73 -4.62 -5.41
C MET A 46 -2.03 -4.33 -6.74
N GLY A 47 -2.78 -4.21 -7.85
CA GLY A 47 -2.22 -4.12 -9.20
C GLY A 47 -1.42 -5.37 -9.57
N ASP A 48 -0.38 -5.18 -10.37
CA ASP A 48 0.42 -6.27 -10.92
C ASP A 48 1.64 -6.64 -10.07
N MET A 49 2.01 -5.80 -9.09
CA MET A 49 3.26 -5.94 -8.36
C MET A 49 3.12 -5.60 -6.88
N LYS A 50 3.77 -6.42 -6.06
CA LYS A 50 3.90 -6.22 -4.62
C LYS A 50 5.36 -6.31 -4.22
N PHE A 51 5.81 -5.41 -3.34
CA PHE A 51 7.17 -5.31 -2.83
C PHE A 51 7.12 -5.43 -1.31
N PRO A 52 7.18 -6.65 -0.78
CA PRO A 52 7.18 -6.87 0.66
C PRO A 52 8.54 -6.49 1.26
N PHE A 53 8.51 -6.05 2.50
CA PHE A 53 9.68 -5.82 3.35
C PHE A 53 9.29 -6.08 4.81
N ASP A 54 10.26 -6.44 5.63
CA ASP A 54 10.00 -6.77 7.02
C ASP A 54 9.63 -5.54 7.83
N ASN A 55 8.46 -5.60 8.46
CA ASN A 55 7.99 -4.59 9.40
C ASN A 55 6.85 -5.17 10.26
N PRO A 56 6.68 -4.70 11.52
CA PRO A 56 5.68 -5.24 12.45
C PRO A 56 4.24 -4.93 12.03
N GLU A 57 4.01 -3.89 11.23
CA GLU A 57 2.69 -3.43 10.82
C GLU A 57 2.15 -4.19 9.58
N GLY A 58 2.96 -5.04 8.95
CA GLY A 58 2.58 -5.76 7.74
C GLY A 58 2.36 -4.83 6.53
N ILE A 59 3.03 -3.67 6.52
CA ILE A 59 2.98 -2.70 5.43
C ILE A 59 3.88 -3.15 4.30
N PHE A 60 3.51 -2.84 3.07
CA PHE A 60 4.33 -3.08 1.88
C PHE A 60 4.07 -2.02 0.81
N LEU A 61 4.94 -1.98 -0.18
CA LEU A 61 4.71 -1.19 -1.39
C LEU A 61 3.99 -2.06 -2.42
N HIS A 62 3.09 -1.48 -3.19
CA HIS A 62 2.39 -2.23 -4.23
C HIS A 62 1.91 -1.34 -5.37
N ASP A 63 1.63 -1.97 -6.49
CA ASP A 63 0.95 -1.35 -7.60
C ASP A 63 -0.53 -1.08 -7.28
N THR A 64 -1.24 -0.41 -8.18
CA THR A 64 -2.67 -0.13 -8.04
C THR A 64 -3.31 0.13 -9.40
N PRO A 65 -4.53 -0.37 -9.66
CA PRO A 65 -5.30 0.04 -10.83
C PRO A 65 -5.86 1.47 -10.70
N MET A 66 -5.87 2.03 -9.47
CA MET A 66 -6.44 3.35 -9.17
C MET A 66 -5.43 4.49 -9.41
N LYS A 67 -4.84 4.53 -10.61
CA LYS A 67 -3.79 5.52 -10.97
C LYS A 67 -4.26 6.96 -10.85
N GLN A 68 -5.56 7.22 -10.99
CA GLN A 68 -6.16 8.55 -10.82
C GLN A 68 -5.95 9.15 -9.41
N TYR A 69 -5.65 8.34 -8.39
CA TYR A 69 -5.39 8.86 -7.05
C TYR A 69 -4.09 9.67 -6.98
N PHE A 70 -3.15 9.46 -7.90
CA PHE A 70 -1.92 10.24 -7.97
C PHE A 70 -2.13 11.68 -8.44
N ASN A 71 -3.29 11.98 -9.03
CA ASN A 71 -3.69 13.33 -9.41
C ASN A 71 -4.36 14.11 -8.27
N LEU A 72 -4.58 13.49 -7.11
CA LEU A 72 -5.22 14.15 -5.97
C LEU A 72 -4.19 14.93 -5.14
N ALA A 73 -4.60 16.09 -4.63
CA ALA A 73 -3.80 16.88 -3.70
C ALA A 73 -3.61 16.15 -2.34
N VAL A 74 -4.66 15.42 -1.87
CA VAL A 74 -4.61 14.61 -0.66
C VAL A 74 -4.75 13.14 -1.05
N ARG A 75 -3.71 12.35 -0.77
CA ARG A 75 -3.58 10.95 -1.21
C ARG A 75 -3.73 9.92 -0.09
N ALA A 76 -4.24 10.30 1.07
CA ALA A 76 -4.53 9.39 2.19
C ALA A 76 -5.71 8.46 1.82
N LYS A 77 -5.45 7.45 0.98
CA LYS A 77 -6.44 6.54 0.37
C LYS A 77 -6.15 5.06 0.65
N SER A 78 -5.27 4.76 1.61
CA SER A 78 -4.94 3.40 2.04
C SER A 78 -5.01 3.30 3.56
N ASN A 79 -4.99 2.07 4.08
CA ASN A 79 -4.94 1.78 5.51
C ASN A 79 -3.51 1.55 6.01
N GLY A 80 -2.48 1.99 5.26
CA GLY A 80 -1.08 1.86 5.64
C GLY A 80 -0.17 1.53 4.46
N CYS A 81 -0.51 0.56 3.61
CA CYS A 81 0.30 0.19 2.46
C CYS A 81 0.49 1.35 1.48
N VAL A 82 1.68 1.43 0.89
CA VAL A 82 2.07 2.52 -0.01
C VAL A 82 1.85 2.11 -1.46
N ARG A 83 1.04 2.87 -2.19
CA ARG A 83 0.80 2.66 -3.61
C ARG A 83 1.87 3.32 -4.45
N LEU A 84 2.26 2.64 -5.53
CA LEU A 84 3.22 3.13 -6.51
C LEU A 84 2.50 3.58 -7.78
N GLU A 85 2.83 4.76 -8.27
CA GLU A 85 2.32 5.27 -9.53
C GLU A 85 2.82 4.43 -10.72
N ASP A 86 4.11 4.12 -10.71
CA ASP A 86 4.77 3.28 -11.71
C ASP A 86 5.57 2.17 -11.02
N ALA A 87 4.87 1.12 -10.62
CA ALA A 87 5.45 -0.03 -9.95
C ALA A 87 6.43 -0.79 -10.86
N ARG A 88 6.18 -0.83 -12.17
CA ARG A 88 7.06 -1.50 -13.12
C ARG A 88 8.40 -0.80 -13.27
N ARG A 89 8.40 0.52 -13.32
CA ARG A 89 9.63 1.33 -13.32
C ARG A 89 10.42 1.12 -12.03
N PHE A 90 9.73 1.07 -10.89
CA PHE A 90 10.34 0.81 -9.60
C PHE A 90 10.97 -0.60 -9.55
N ALA A 91 10.26 -1.62 -10.06
CA ALA A 91 10.78 -2.99 -10.16
C ALA A 91 12.03 -3.05 -11.05
N ARG A 92 12.04 -2.40 -12.21
CA ARG A 92 13.23 -2.31 -13.09
C ARG A 92 14.43 -1.72 -12.36
N TRP A 93 14.20 -0.66 -11.61
CA TRP A 93 15.26 -0.01 -10.84
C TRP A 93 15.83 -0.94 -9.77
N LEU A 94 14.99 -1.66 -9.04
CA LEU A 94 15.40 -2.62 -8.02
C LEU A 94 16.15 -3.84 -8.62
N LEU A 95 15.59 -4.42 -9.66
CA LEU A 95 16.10 -5.66 -10.28
C LEU A 95 17.29 -5.40 -11.23
N ARG A 96 17.50 -4.16 -11.67
CA ARG A 96 18.45 -3.79 -12.73
C ARG A 96 18.15 -4.45 -14.09
N GLN A 97 16.95 -4.97 -14.26
CA GLN A 97 16.46 -5.62 -15.48
C GLN A 97 14.93 -5.52 -15.55
N GLU A 98 14.34 -5.91 -16.67
CA GLU A 98 12.88 -5.98 -16.78
C GLU A 98 12.33 -7.04 -15.84
N PRO A 99 11.29 -6.70 -15.05
CA PRO A 99 10.60 -7.70 -14.25
C PRO A 99 9.89 -8.70 -15.15
N VAL A 100 9.90 -9.97 -14.75
CA VAL A 100 9.13 -11.01 -15.43
C VAL A 100 7.65 -10.67 -15.36
N THR A 101 6.95 -10.85 -16.48
CA THR A 101 5.49 -10.79 -16.50
C THR A 101 4.97 -12.21 -16.35
N PRO A 102 4.24 -12.54 -15.28
CA PRO A 102 3.66 -13.86 -15.12
C PRO A 102 2.72 -14.17 -16.30
N GLY A 103 2.66 -15.43 -16.70
CA GLY A 103 1.57 -15.93 -17.54
C GLY A 103 0.24 -15.92 -16.76
N ASP A 104 -0.82 -16.32 -17.42
CA ASP A 104 -2.20 -16.25 -16.90
C ASP A 104 -2.33 -16.79 -15.47
N GLY A 105 -2.60 -15.89 -14.53
CA GLY A 105 -3.01 -16.21 -13.17
C GLY A 105 -1.93 -16.71 -12.20
N ALA A 106 -0.64 -16.72 -12.59
CA ALA A 106 0.44 -17.18 -11.72
C ALA A 106 1.10 -16.03 -10.95
N GLU A 107 1.26 -16.18 -9.63
CA GLU A 107 2.20 -15.35 -8.86
C GLU A 107 3.64 -15.82 -9.13
N GLN A 108 4.56 -14.87 -9.29
CA GLN A 108 5.98 -15.15 -9.40
C GLN A 108 6.76 -14.30 -8.41
N PHE A 109 7.69 -14.95 -7.73
CA PHE A 109 8.62 -14.27 -6.83
C PHE A 109 9.95 -14.05 -7.54
N GLN A 110 10.40 -12.80 -7.49
CA GLN A 110 11.72 -12.42 -7.96
C GLN A 110 12.55 -11.90 -6.80
N GLN A 111 13.64 -12.60 -6.48
CA GLN A 111 14.55 -12.17 -5.44
C GLN A 111 15.36 -10.97 -5.92
N LEU A 112 15.50 -9.95 -5.06
CA LEU A 112 16.36 -8.82 -5.36
C LEU A 112 17.84 -9.26 -5.30
N PRO A 113 18.69 -8.76 -6.21
CA PRO A 113 20.13 -9.03 -6.18
C PRO A 113 20.80 -8.44 -4.94
N GLN A 114 20.23 -7.35 -4.41
CA GLN A 114 20.69 -6.67 -3.20
C GLN A 114 19.50 -6.02 -2.50
N GLY A 115 19.44 -6.13 -1.17
CA GLY A 115 18.46 -5.44 -0.36
C GLY A 115 18.63 -3.91 -0.45
N VAL A 116 17.51 -3.19 -0.44
CA VAL A 116 17.47 -1.72 -0.44
C VAL A 116 16.75 -1.27 0.82
N PRO A 117 17.35 -0.43 1.66
CA PRO A 117 16.69 0.08 2.85
C PRO A 117 15.52 0.98 2.49
N ILE A 118 14.43 0.87 3.25
CA ILE A 118 13.23 1.67 3.11
C ILE A 118 13.06 2.50 4.37
N TYR A 119 12.85 3.81 4.19
CA TYR A 119 12.53 4.74 5.26
C TYR A 119 11.19 5.41 4.95
N THR A 120 10.21 5.20 5.81
CA THR A 120 8.92 5.89 5.72
C THR A 120 8.95 7.08 6.67
N THR A 121 8.70 8.27 6.13
CA THR A 121 8.70 9.51 6.91
C THR A 121 7.41 10.28 6.69
N TYR A 122 6.97 11.00 7.72
CA TYR A 122 5.87 11.95 7.65
C TYR A 122 6.39 13.33 8.02
N LEU A 123 6.34 14.26 7.09
CA LEU A 123 6.86 15.60 7.27
C LEU A 123 5.78 16.62 6.88
N THR A 124 5.46 17.51 7.79
CA THR A 124 4.54 18.65 7.58
C THR A 124 5.27 19.91 7.23
N ALA A 125 6.60 19.96 7.44
CA ALA A 125 7.49 21.01 7.00
C ALA A 125 8.54 20.43 6.05
N GLN A 126 8.74 21.08 4.91
CA GLN A 126 9.72 20.65 3.90
C GLN A 126 10.32 21.86 3.17
N VAL A 127 11.50 21.69 2.61
CA VAL A 127 12.12 22.70 1.76
C VAL A 127 11.74 22.42 0.31
N THR A 128 11.08 23.39 -0.32
CA THR A 128 10.69 23.33 -1.73
C THR A 128 11.28 24.53 -2.45
N ASN A 129 12.10 24.32 -3.48
CA ASN A 129 12.80 25.37 -4.24
C ASN A 129 13.65 26.32 -3.37
N GLY A 130 14.21 25.80 -2.27
CA GLY A 130 15.02 26.59 -1.33
C GLY A 130 14.22 27.35 -0.27
N GLU A 131 12.91 27.27 -0.30
CA GLU A 131 12.02 27.92 0.67
C GLU A 131 11.35 26.89 1.58
N LEU A 132 11.12 27.25 2.83
CA LEU A 132 10.40 26.43 3.79
C LEU A 132 8.90 26.47 3.47
N ALA A 133 8.35 25.31 3.16
CA ALA A 133 6.92 25.11 2.90
C ALA A 133 6.29 24.23 3.97
N PHE A 134 5.07 24.56 4.36
CA PHE A 134 4.27 23.76 5.28
C PHE A 134 3.10 23.11 4.55
N VAL A 135 2.83 21.84 4.84
CA VAL A 135 1.65 21.13 4.35
C VAL A 135 0.73 20.82 5.52
N LYS A 136 -0.55 20.65 5.22
CA LYS A 136 -1.54 20.32 6.25
C LYS A 136 -1.19 19.01 6.93
N ASP A 137 -1.14 19.01 8.25
CA ASP A 137 -1.08 17.80 9.05
C ASP A 137 -2.43 17.05 8.96
N ILE A 138 -2.46 15.99 8.13
CA ILE A 138 -3.67 15.21 7.88
C ILE A 138 -3.89 14.12 8.93
N TYR A 139 -2.87 13.79 9.71
CA TYR A 139 -2.93 12.78 10.77
C TYR A 139 -3.03 13.39 12.18
N GLY A 140 -2.80 14.70 12.30
CA GLY A 140 -2.82 15.38 13.59
C GLY A 140 -1.65 14.97 14.49
N TRP A 141 -0.50 14.68 13.91
CA TRP A 141 0.69 14.21 14.64
C TRP A 141 1.61 15.35 15.08
N ASP A 142 1.44 16.51 14.49
CA ASP A 142 2.21 17.69 14.95
C ASP A 142 1.77 18.07 16.35
N PRO A 143 2.69 18.39 17.25
CA PRO A 143 2.35 18.95 18.55
C PRO A 143 1.58 20.26 18.36
N ALA A 144 0.56 20.50 19.19
CA ALA A 144 -0.12 21.78 19.19
C ALA A 144 0.93 22.89 19.35
N ALA A 145 0.95 23.85 18.43
CA ALA A 145 1.86 24.97 18.52
C ALA A 145 1.69 25.63 19.89
N PRO A 146 2.78 25.87 20.65
CA PRO A 146 2.66 26.62 21.89
C PRO A 146 2.02 27.96 21.57
N ALA A 147 1.03 28.36 22.37
CA ALA A 147 0.32 29.61 22.18
C ALA A 147 1.34 30.76 22.08
N ALA A 148 1.42 31.36 20.89
CA ALA A 148 2.18 32.57 20.56
C ALA A 148 3.70 32.53 20.82
N THR A 149 4.45 32.11 19.81
CA THR A 149 5.64 32.88 19.45
C THR A 149 5.35 33.54 18.10
N GLN A 150 4.75 34.72 18.11
CA GLN A 150 4.78 35.59 16.95
C GLN A 150 6.25 36.00 16.77
N VAL A 151 6.94 35.31 15.86
CA VAL A 151 8.21 35.81 15.36
C VAL A 151 7.86 37.05 14.56
N ALA A 152 8.12 38.22 15.15
CA ALA A 152 8.08 39.47 14.44
C ALA A 152 9.07 39.37 13.28
N VAL A 153 8.59 39.27 12.06
CA VAL A 153 9.40 39.45 10.86
C VAL A 153 9.73 40.90 10.80
N GLY A 154 10.94 41.25 11.29
CA GLY A 154 11.51 42.57 11.12
C GLY A 154 11.61 42.91 9.64
N ARG A 155 11.17 44.13 9.29
CA ARG A 155 11.28 44.75 7.96
C ARG A 155 12.73 44.93 7.54
#